data_bc785a0583fbfd254cd42bb569e7b277
#
_entry.id   bc785a0583fbfd254cd42bb569e7b277
#
_cell.length_a   1.000
_cell.length_b   1.000
_cell.length_c   1.000
_cell.angle_alpha   90.00
_cell.angle_beta   90.00
_cell.angle_gamma   90.00
#
_symmetry.space_group_name_H-M   'P 1'
#
loop_
_entity.id
_entity.type
_entity.pdbx_description
1 polymer ?
#
loop_
_entity_poly.entity_id
_entity_poly.type
_entity_poly.pdbx_seq_one_letter_code
_entity_poly.pdbx_strand_id
1 'polypeptide(L)'
;MRAAARRVSCANNIRQLGLSLLNYESAHQHFPAGYSSTPTRDGSVPSGVAIDSVTWDSAPGWGWGAHILPFIEAGNVARGIDYDAPIWNAAHRDLIRAQIPIFLCPSSSGDNEPFVVVDESESPYSPDGNTDLILGRSHYVASHGQESAWGPEAGSDMTGEIFTDIYTAATRGVSINGDVSRVADGPFYRNSETKISRVTDGTSNTIFLGEHSSKLSDKTWVGVVPGAIVHPKFSSPENGPDGAATMVLVHAGPSGGELDITGFPIIHPVNFPTFHVGQMFSEHPGGGNVCFGDGSVHFFNESIDLITFAELSSMNEGEVAGEY
;
A
#
# COMPACT_ATOMS: atom_id res chain seq x y z
N MET A 1 -11.69 15.83 24.57
CA MET A 1 -12.55 14.64 24.57
C MET A 1 -12.90 14.14 23.16
N ARG A 2 -13.43 14.96 22.23
CA ARG A 2 -13.81 14.46 20.86
C ARG A 2 -12.62 13.91 20.05
N ALA A 3 -11.43 14.53 20.12
CA ALA A 3 -10.25 14.05 19.39
C ALA A 3 -9.78 12.68 19.90
N ALA A 4 -9.71 12.48 21.21
CA ALA A 4 -9.34 11.20 21.80
C ALA A 4 -10.33 10.07 21.43
N ALA A 5 -11.63 10.36 21.44
CA ALA A 5 -12.65 9.40 21.04
C ALA A 5 -12.49 9.00 19.55
N ARG A 6 -12.23 9.97 18.66
CA ARG A 6 -11.98 9.69 17.25
C ARG A 6 -10.72 8.84 17.04
N ARG A 7 -9.63 9.14 17.77
CA ARG A 7 -8.41 8.32 17.72
C ARG A 7 -8.68 6.86 18.11
N VAL A 8 -9.45 6.64 19.19
CA VAL A 8 -9.86 5.29 19.60
C VAL A 8 -10.67 4.58 18.49
N SER A 9 -11.57 5.32 17.83
CA SER A 9 -12.35 4.75 16.71
C SER A 9 -11.45 4.38 15.54
N CYS A 10 -10.47 5.23 15.16
CA CYS A 10 -9.52 4.91 14.09
C CYS A 10 -8.65 3.70 14.47
N ALA A 11 -8.17 3.61 15.71
CA ALA A 11 -7.43 2.45 16.21
C ALA A 11 -8.27 1.16 16.19
N ASN A 12 -9.56 1.24 16.50
CA ASN A 12 -10.46 0.09 16.41
C ASN A 12 -10.71 -0.34 14.97
N ASN A 13 -10.84 0.59 14.04
CA ASN A 13 -11.00 0.27 12.62
C ASN A 13 -9.77 -0.48 12.08
N ILE A 14 -8.57 0.06 12.28
CA ILE A 14 -7.35 -0.58 11.78
C ILE A 14 -7.13 -1.95 12.47
N ARG A 15 -7.51 -2.09 13.74
CA ARG A 15 -7.48 -3.38 14.45
C ARG A 15 -8.42 -4.40 13.81
N GLN A 16 -9.65 -4.00 13.45
CA GLN A 16 -10.60 -4.89 12.77
C GLN A 16 -10.10 -5.29 11.39
N LEU A 17 -9.45 -4.36 10.65
CA LEU A 17 -8.79 -4.68 9.39
C LEU A 17 -7.64 -5.68 9.59
N GLY A 18 -6.79 -5.50 10.60
CA GLY A 18 -5.74 -6.46 10.95
C GLY A 18 -6.28 -7.85 11.29
N LEU A 19 -7.34 -7.92 12.10
CA LEU A 19 -8.01 -9.20 12.40
C LEU A 19 -8.62 -9.84 11.16
N SER A 20 -9.14 -9.05 10.22
CA SER A 20 -9.67 -9.59 8.95
C SER A 20 -8.58 -10.16 8.03
N LEU A 21 -7.37 -9.58 8.06
CA LEU A 21 -6.19 -10.15 7.39
C LEU A 21 -5.81 -11.52 7.99
N LEU A 22 -5.82 -11.66 9.31
CA LEU A 22 -5.57 -12.94 9.98
C LEU A 22 -6.67 -13.98 9.68
N ASN A 23 -7.93 -13.55 9.61
CA ASN A 23 -9.03 -14.43 9.21
C ASN A 23 -8.89 -14.90 7.75
N TYR A 24 -8.45 -13.99 6.86
CA TYR A 24 -8.14 -14.34 5.47
C TYR A 24 -7.00 -15.35 5.41
N GLU A 25 -5.90 -15.11 6.12
CA GLU A 25 -4.75 -16.03 6.20
C GLU A 25 -5.15 -17.40 6.74
N SER A 26 -5.96 -17.44 7.79
CA SER A 26 -6.48 -18.71 8.34
C SER A 26 -7.29 -19.51 7.31
N ALA A 27 -8.05 -18.84 6.45
CA ALA A 27 -8.87 -19.47 5.42
C ALA A 27 -8.07 -19.89 4.18
N HIS A 28 -7.07 -19.10 3.78
CA HIS A 28 -6.34 -19.24 2.51
C HIS A 28 -4.89 -19.70 2.68
N GLN A 29 -4.36 -19.74 3.92
CA GLN A 29 -2.99 -20.13 4.28
C GLN A 29 -1.91 -19.16 3.76
N HIS A 30 -2.30 -17.95 3.41
CA HIS A 30 -1.46 -16.80 3.10
C HIS A 30 -2.27 -15.51 3.29
N PHE A 31 -1.60 -14.38 3.46
CA PHE A 31 -2.24 -13.08 3.44
C PHE A 31 -2.68 -12.71 2.01
N PRO A 32 -3.67 -11.83 1.86
CA PRO A 32 -4.07 -11.36 0.52
C PRO A 32 -2.89 -10.66 -0.16
N ALA A 33 -2.86 -10.69 -1.48
CA ALA A 33 -1.92 -9.90 -2.25
C ALA A 33 -2.08 -8.40 -1.93
N GLY A 34 -0.99 -7.65 -1.93
CA GLY A 34 -1.06 -6.19 -1.89
C GLY A 34 -1.99 -5.69 -2.98
N TYR A 35 -1.77 -6.17 -4.18
CA TYR A 35 -2.73 -6.12 -5.29
C TYR A 35 -2.43 -7.22 -6.32
N SER A 36 -3.42 -7.58 -7.13
CA SER A 36 -3.31 -8.60 -8.17
C SER A 36 -3.04 -7.97 -9.53
N SER A 37 -2.14 -8.57 -10.28
CA SER A 37 -1.80 -8.17 -11.65
C SER A 37 -1.49 -9.42 -12.47
N THR A 38 -1.84 -9.44 -13.74
CA THR A 38 -1.45 -10.54 -14.62
C THR A 38 0.08 -10.60 -14.68
N PRO A 39 0.71 -11.75 -14.39
CA PRO A 39 2.16 -11.85 -14.45
C PRO A 39 2.67 -11.57 -15.86
N THR A 40 3.51 -10.56 -15.98
CA THR A 40 4.22 -10.27 -17.22
C THR A 40 5.65 -10.71 -17.05
N ARG A 41 5.97 -11.91 -17.50
CA ARG A 41 7.35 -12.35 -17.65
C ARG A 41 7.84 -11.91 -19.02
N ASP A 42 9.11 -11.55 -19.11
CA ASP A 42 9.81 -11.25 -20.39
C ASP A 42 9.25 -10.10 -21.25
N GLY A 43 8.49 -9.18 -20.66
CA GLY A 43 7.88 -8.05 -21.40
C GLY A 43 6.78 -8.49 -22.38
N SER A 44 6.38 -9.75 -22.38
CA SER A 44 5.26 -10.21 -23.21
C SER A 44 3.94 -9.90 -22.52
N VAL A 45 3.14 -9.09 -23.18
CA VAL A 45 1.79 -8.72 -22.75
C VAL A 45 0.80 -9.65 -23.43
N PRO A 46 -0.10 -10.33 -22.70
CA PRO A 46 -1.21 -11.02 -23.32
C PRO A 46 -2.01 -10.04 -24.19
N SER A 47 -2.33 -10.48 -25.42
CA SER A 47 -3.08 -9.63 -26.36
C SER A 47 -4.41 -9.15 -25.75
N GLY A 48 -4.63 -7.83 -25.77
CA GLY A 48 -5.85 -7.20 -25.24
C GLY A 48 -5.86 -6.90 -23.74
N VAL A 49 -4.75 -7.11 -23.05
CA VAL A 49 -4.61 -6.70 -21.64
C VAL A 49 -4.06 -5.28 -21.58
N ALA A 50 -4.76 -4.39 -20.86
CA ALA A 50 -4.23 -3.07 -20.55
C ALA A 50 -3.05 -3.21 -19.59
N ILE A 51 -1.91 -2.63 -19.94
CA ILE A 51 -0.69 -2.62 -19.15
C ILE A 51 -0.19 -1.20 -19.03
N ASP A 52 0.25 -0.85 -17.84
CA ASP A 52 1.09 0.30 -17.63
C ASP A 52 2.50 -0.01 -18.16
N SER A 53 2.98 0.81 -19.10
CA SER A 53 4.30 0.61 -19.72
C SER A 53 5.46 0.96 -18.78
N VAL A 54 5.20 1.66 -17.68
CA VAL A 54 6.22 2.06 -16.70
C VAL A 54 6.31 1.03 -15.56
N THR A 55 5.18 0.73 -14.92
CA THR A 55 5.17 -0.17 -13.76
C THR A 55 4.90 -1.63 -14.13
N TRP A 56 4.47 -1.90 -15.35
CA TRP A 56 4.01 -3.21 -15.81
C TRP A 56 2.83 -3.77 -15.04
N ASP A 57 2.10 -2.90 -14.35
CA ASP A 57 0.83 -3.28 -13.73
C ASP A 57 -0.23 -3.55 -14.79
N SER A 58 -1.06 -4.55 -14.54
CA SER A 58 -2.11 -4.99 -15.46
C SER A 58 -3.37 -5.43 -14.71
N ALA A 59 -4.39 -5.85 -15.45
CA ALA A 59 -5.57 -6.48 -14.88
C ALA A 59 -5.19 -7.70 -13.99
N PRO A 60 -6.03 -8.09 -13.02
CA PRO A 60 -7.34 -7.51 -12.69
C PRO A 60 -7.28 -6.29 -11.74
N GLY A 61 -6.18 -6.07 -11.00
CA GLY A 61 -5.93 -4.91 -10.17
C GLY A 61 -6.47 -4.97 -8.74
N TRP A 62 -7.22 -6.01 -8.32
CA TRP A 62 -7.83 -6.08 -6.99
C TRP A 62 -6.81 -6.01 -5.86
N GLY A 63 -7.04 -5.11 -4.90
CA GLY A 63 -6.16 -4.90 -3.76
C GLY A 63 -6.53 -5.71 -2.53
N TRP A 64 -5.65 -5.69 -1.53
CA TRP A 64 -5.82 -6.38 -0.25
C TRP A 64 -7.18 -6.06 0.42
N GLY A 65 -7.62 -4.79 0.33
CA GLY A 65 -8.88 -4.34 0.93
C GLY A 65 -10.11 -5.02 0.32
N ALA A 66 -10.11 -5.27 -1.00
CA ALA A 66 -11.18 -5.98 -1.69
C ALA A 66 -11.25 -7.47 -1.26
N HIS A 67 -10.10 -8.10 -1.07
CA HIS A 67 -10.03 -9.51 -0.68
C HIS A 67 -10.52 -9.77 0.75
N ILE A 68 -10.41 -8.81 1.66
CA ILE A 68 -10.87 -8.96 3.05
C ILE A 68 -12.34 -8.61 3.26
N LEU A 69 -13.07 -8.14 2.26
CA LEU A 69 -14.49 -7.75 2.39
C LEU A 69 -15.38 -8.83 3.03
N PRO A 70 -15.20 -10.14 2.75
CA PRO A 70 -15.98 -11.18 3.42
C PRO A 70 -15.77 -11.25 4.93
N PHE A 71 -14.65 -10.72 5.45
CA PHE A 71 -14.23 -10.81 6.84
C PHE A 71 -14.49 -9.52 7.65
N ILE A 72 -15.09 -8.48 7.01
CA ILE A 72 -15.37 -7.17 7.63
C ILE A 72 -16.85 -6.78 7.52
N GLU A 73 -17.77 -7.73 7.51
CA GLU A 73 -19.22 -7.52 7.36
C GLU A 73 -19.64 -6.86 6.02
N ALA A 74 -18.74 -6.76 5.04
CA ALA A 74 -19.01 -6.23 3.70
C ALA A 74 -19.25 -7.34 2.65
N GLY A 75 -19.68 -8.52 3.07
CA GLY A 75 -19.91 -9.67 2.20
C GLY A 75 -20.99 -9.45 1.12
N ASN A 76 -21.86 -8.47 1.27
CA ASN A 76 -22.80 -8.07 0.22
C ASN A 76 -22.07 -7.43 -0.98
N VAL A 77 -21.03 -6.64 -0.75
CA VAL A 77 -20.18 -6.07 -1.81
C VAL A 77 -19.33 -7.18 -2.43
N ALA A 78 -18.66 -7.99 -1.60
CA ALA A 78 -17.79 -9.08 -2.04
C ALA A 78 -18.48 -10.07 -3.00
N ARG A 79 -19.74 -10.42 -2.73
CA ARG A 79 -20.50 -11.35 -3.58
C ARG A 79 -20.78 -10.83 -5.00
N GLY A 80 -20.68 -9.53 -5.22
CA GLY A 80 -20.87 -8.93 -6.54
C GLY A 80 -19.56 -8.78 -7.33
N ILE A 81 -18.42 -9.05 -6.73
CA ILE A 81 -17.11 -8.92 -7.36
C ILE A 81 -16.73 -10.22 -8.06
N ASP A 82 -16.38 -10.12 -9.34
CA ASP A 82 -15.64 -11.12 -10.08
C ASP A 82 -14.15 -10.75 -10.04
N TYR A 83 -13.39 -11.46 -9.22
CA TYR A 83 -11.96 -11.18 -9.01
C TYR A 83 -11.09 -11.52 -10.22
N ASP A 84 -11.59 -12.28 -11.17
CA ASP A 84 -10.89 -12.58 -12.44
C ASP A 84 -11.08 -11.45 -13.47
N ALA A 85 -12.12 -10.64 -13.31
CA ALA A 85 -12.38 -9.50 -14.18
C ALA A 85 -11.72 -8.21 -13.64
N PRO A 86 -11.30 -7.29 -14.54
CA PRO A 86 -10.68 -6.04 -14.14
C PRO A 86 -11.57 -5.19 -13.22
N ILE A 87 -10.94 -4.41 -12.33
CA ILE A 87 -11.62 -3.43 -11.48
C ILE A 87 -12.54 -2.52 -12.31
N TRP A 88 -12.06 -2.03 -13.45
CA TRP A 88 -12.79 -1.09 -14.33
C TRP A 88 -13.88 -1.76 -15.17
N ASN A 89 -14.14 -3.05 -15.00
CA ASN A 89 -15.26 -3.71 -15.69
C ASN A 89 -16.58 -3.01 -15.34
N ALA A 90 -17.42 -2.82 -16.35
CA ALA A 90 -18.70 -2.12 -16.20
C ALA A 90 -19.61 -2.75 -15.12
N ALA A 91 -19.52 -4.06 -14.92
CA ALA A 91 -20.30 -4.78 -13.89
C ALA A 91 -19.88 -4.40 -12.45
N HIS A 92 -18.68 -3.90 -12.25
CA HIS A 92 -18.15 -3.54 -10.93
C HIS A 92 -18.39 -2.08 -10.53
N ARG A 93 -18.78 -1.20 -11.45
CA ARG A 93 -18.83 0.26 -11.24
C ARG A 93 -19.59 0.72 -10.01
N ASP A 94 -20.71 0.09 -9.71
CA ASP A 94 -21.50 0.42 -8.52
C ASP A 94 -20.90 -0.16 -7.24
N LEU A 95 -20.18 -1.26 -7.34
CA LEU A 95 -19.55 -1.93 -6.20
C LEU A 95 -18.29 -1.22 -5.75
N ILE A 96 -17.41 -0.89 -6.69
CA ILE A 96 -16.09 -0.31 -6.41
C ILE A 96 -16.13 1.12 -5.86
N ARG A 97 -17.24 1.84 -6.04
CA ARG A 97 -17.46 3.16 -5.45
C ARG A 97 -18.12 3.12 -4.07
N ALA A 98 -18.39 1.92 -3.54
CA ALA A 98 -19.03 1.79 -2.24
C ALA A 98 -18.18 2.41 -1.14
N GLN A 99 -18.82 3.20 -0.27
CA GLN A 99 -18.21 3.65 0.97
C GLN A 99 -18.39 2.58 2.04
N ILE A 100 -17.30 2.06 2.54
CA ILE A 100 -17.29 1.04 3.59
C ILE A 100 -16.74 1.69 4.87
N PRO A 101 -17.58 1.90 5.91
CA PRO A 101 -17.24 2.74 7.05
C PRO A 101 -15.96 2.35 7.79
N ILE A 102 -15.60 1.05 7.82
CA ILE A 102 -14.39 0.57 8.49
C ILE A 102 -13.11 1.09 7.83
N PHE A 103 -13.15 1.40 6.52
CA PHE A 103 -12.01 1.98 5.81
C PHE A 103 -11.88 3.50 6.01
N LEU A 104 -12.80 4.13 6.74
CA LEU A 104 -12.80 5.58 6.94
C LEU A 104 -12.40 5.92 8.38
N CYS A 105 -11.31 6.67 8.53
CA CYS A 105 -10.91 7.19 9.85
C CYS A 105 -11.71 8.47 10.17
N PRO A 106 -12.50 8.49 11.27
CA PRO A 106 -13.28 9.67 11.64
C PRO A 106 -12.44 10.88 12.06
N SER A 107 -11.12 10.73 12.16
CA SER A 107 -10.20 11.85 12.42
C SER A 107 -9.71 12.51 11.15
N SER A 108 -9.79 11.84 10.01
CA SER A 108 -9.45 12.46 8.73
C SER A 108 -10.39 13.65 8.49
N SER A 109 -9.82 14.81 8.24
CA SER A 109 -10.55 16.03 7.89
C SER A 109 -10.50 16.31 6.38
N GLY A 110 -9.84 15.44 5.62
CA GLY A 110 -9.89 15.43 4.17
C GLY A 110 -11.19 14.87 3.64
N ASP A 111 -11.23 14.62 2.35
CA ASP A 111 -12.41 14.11 1.68
C ASP A 111 -12.68 12.65 2.05
N ASN A 112 -13.93 12.32 2.35
CA ASN A 112 -14.40 10.96 2.64
C ASN A 112 -15.17 10.34 1.47
N GLU A 113 -15.57 11.14 0.48
CA GLU A 113 -16.32 10.66 -0.68
C GLU A 113 -15.43 9.84 -1.62
N PRO A 114 -16.02 8.95 -2.42
CA PRO A 114 -15.31 8.27 -3.50
C PRO A 114 -14.64 9.28 -4.44
N PHE A 115 -13.53 8.90 -5.05
CA PHE A 115 -12.74 9.79 -5.90
C PHE A 115 -12.63 9.26 -7.33
N VAL A 116 -12.45 10.16 -8.27
CA VAL A 116 -12.21 9.84 -9.69
C VAL A 116 -10.76 9.45 -9.86
N VAL A 117 -10.52 8.33 -10.55
CA VAL A 117 -9.17 7.91 -10.95
C VAL A 117 -8.65 8.87 -12.03
N VAL A 118 -7.39 9.28 -11.91
CA VAL A 118 -6.76 10.25 -12.83
C VAL A 118 -5.43 9.73 -13.39
N ASP A 119 -5.01 10.31 -14.49
CA ASP A 119 -3.70 10.10 -15.12
C ASP A 119 -2.65 11.12 -14.65
N GLU A 120 -1.47 11.11 -15.27
CA GLU A 120 -0.36 12.04 -15.01
C GLU A 120 -0.74 13.52 -15.16
N SER A 121 -1.72 13.82 -16.01
CA SER A 121 -2.22 15.18 -16.26
C SER A 121 -3.37 15.58 -15.33
N GLU A 122 -3.66 14.80 -14.29
CA GLU A 122 -4.84 14.93 -13.42
C GLU A 122 -6.18 14.86 -14.19
N SER A 123 -6.18 14.27 -15.38
CA SER A 123 -7.39 14.06 -16.16
C SER A 123 -8.06 12.74 -15.77
N PRO A 124 -9.42 12.68 -15.74
CA PRO A 124 -10.12 11.44 -15.46
C PRO A 124 -9.68 10.30 -16.36
N TYR A 125 -9.34 9.16 -15.76
CA TYR A 125 -8.70 8.04 -16.43
C TYR A 125 -9.34 6.69 -16.11
N SER A 126 -9.39 5.83 -17.12
CA SER A 126 -9.65 4.40 -16.99
C SER A 126 -9.02 3.66 -18.18
N PRO A 127 -8.47 2.44 -17.99
CA PRO A 127 -7.87 1.65 -19.05
C PRO A 127 -8.81 1.31 -20.21
N ASP A 128 -10.13 1.29 -19.98
CA ASP A 128 -11.16 1.06 -21.01
C ASP A 128 -11.61 2.34 -21.73
N GLY A 129 -10.97 3.48 -21.43
CA GLY A 129 -11.31 4.77 -22.00
C GLY A 129 -12.56 5.45 -21.42
N ASN A 130 -13.16 4.85 -20.40
CA ASN A 130 -14.30 5.43 -19.70
C ASN A 130 -13.82 6.30 -18.54
N THR A 131 -13.95 7.61 -18.68
CA THR A 131 -13.45 8.62 -17.74
C THR A 131 -14.22 8.71 -16.41
N ASP A 132 -15.22 7.86 -16.18
CA ASP A 132 -16.05 7.88 -14.97
C ASP A 132 -15.66 6.76 -13.97
N LEU A 133 -14.40 6.35 -13.94
CA LEU A 133 -13.94 5.37 -12.97
C LEU A 133 -13.79 6.02 -11.60
N ILE A 134 -14.70 5.65 -10.69
CA ILE A 134 -14.77 6.20 -9.33
C ILE A 134 -14.53 5.07 -8.34
N LEU A 135 -13.59 5.27 -7.40
CA LEU A 135 -13.23 4.29 -6.40
C LEU A 135 -13.64 4.73 -4.99
N GLY A 136 -14.12 3.76 -4.21
CA GLY A 136 -14.38 3.92 -2.79
C GLY A 136 -13.09 4.19 -2.02
N ARG A 137 -13.15 5.15 -1.09
CA ARG A 137 -11.98 5.65 -0.35
C ARG A 137 -11.55 4.73 0.77
N SER A 138 -10.24 4.74 1.05
CA SER A 138 -9.64 4.16 2.25
C SER A 138 -8.77 5.19 2.96
N HIS A 139 -8.79 5.21 4.30
CA HIS A 139 -7.84 5.91 5.16
C HIS A 139 -6.88 4.91 5.86
N TYR A 140 -6.81 3.70 5.33
CA TYR A 140 -5.88 2.67 5.79
C TYR A 140 -5.22 2.05 4.58
N VAL A 141 -3.92 1.81 4.70
CA VAL A 141 -3.04 1.35 3.63
C VAL A 141 -2.20 0.18 4.13
N ALA A 142 -1.76 -0.68 3.23
CA ALA A 142 -0.88 -1.80 3.57
C ALA A 142 0.58 -1.45 3.31
N SER A 143 1.48 -1.97 4.15
CA SER A 143 2.91 -1.76 4.03
C SER A 143 3.52 -2.75 3.04
N HIS A 144 4.31 -2.25 2.10
CA HIS A 144 5.14 -3.09 1.25
C HIS A 144 6.59 -3.22 1.74
N GLY A 145 6.89 -2.69 2.92
CA GLY A 145 8.20 -2.79 3.55
C GLY A 145 9.08 -1.58 3.27
N GLN A 146 10.37 -1.83 3.27
CA GLN A 146 11.41 -0.85 2.97
C GLN A 146 11.60 -0.72 1.46
N GLU A 147 11.58 -1.84 0.76
CA GLU A 147 11.85 -1.91 -0.67
C GLU A 147 10.59 -1.80 -1.53
N SER A 148 10.75 -1.65 -2.81
CA SER A 148 9.68 -1.38 -3.75
C SER A 148 8.67 -2.53 -3.87
N ALA A 149 7.39 -2.22 -3.87
CA ALA A 149 6.30 -3.18 -4.06
C ALA A 149 6.18 -3.71 -5.50
N TRP A 150 6.79 -3.04 -6.45
CA TRP A 150 6.79 -3.38 -7.89
C TRP A 150 8.22 -3.49 -8.45
N GLY A 151 9.22 -3.22 -7.62
CA GLY A 151 10.60 -3.08 -8.03
C GLY A 151 10.85 -1.75 -8.76
N PRO A 152 12.09 -1.26 -8.77
CA PRO A 152 12.43 -0.07 -9.52
C PRO A 152 12.15 -0.35 -10.99
N GLU A 153 11.32 0.49 -11.60
CA GLU A 153 10.95 0.42 -12.99
C GLU A 153 10.60 -1.02 -13.42
N ALA A 154 9.54 -1.56 -12.89
CA ALA A 154 9.13 -2.97 -12.91
C ALA A 154 8.93 -3.60 -14.30
N GLY A 155 9.82 -3.33 -15.23
CA GLY A 155 9.94 -4.03 -16.50
C GLY A 155 10.49 -5.44 -16.34
N SER A 156 10.24 -6.28 -17.31
CA SER A 156 10.55 -7.71 -17.28
C SER A 156 12.01 -8.06 -17.02
N ASP A 157 12.96 -7.25 -17.48
CA ASP A 157 14.40 -7.51 -17.45
C ASP A 157 15.19 -6.43 -16.68
N MET A 158 14.53 -5.55 -15.95
CA MET A 158 15.22 -4.43 -15.30
C MET A 158 15.93 -4.88 -14.03
N THR A 159 17.08 -4.30 -13.82
CA THR A 159 17.86 -4.46 -12.59
C THR A 159 17.58 -3.26 -11.72
N GLY A 160 16.99 -3.51 -10.54
CA GLY A 160 16.83 -2.50 -9.52
C GLY A 160 17.93 -2.57 -8.49
N GLU A 161 18.09 -1.50 -7.74
CA GLU A 161 18.91 -1.47 -6.53
C GLU A 161 18.03 -1.68 -5.31
N ILE A 162 18.46 -2.57 -4.43
CA ILE A 162 17.89 -2.73 -3.10
C ILE A 162 18.95 -2.43 -2.05
N PHE A 163 18.55 -1.94 -0.90
CA PHE A 163 19.45 -1.80 0.24
C PHE A 163 19.77 -3.18 0.81
N THR A 164 21.07 -3.43 1.03
CA THR A 164 21.55 -4.62 1.75
C THR A 164 21.92 -4.28 3.18
N ASP A 165 22.01 -2.99 3.48
CA ASP A 165 22.28 -2.45 4.81
C ASP A 165 21.91 -0.97 4.81
N ILE A 166 20.80 -0.65 5.44
CA ILE A 166 20.29 0.73 5.54
C ILE A 166 21.16 1.62 6.44
N TYR A 167 21.95 1.05 7.36
CA TYR A 167 22.87 1.81 8.22
C TYR A 167 24.08 2.36 7.46
N THR A 168 24.53 1.65 6.44
CA THR A 168 25.69 2.04 5.63
C THR A 168 25.31 2.52 4.24
N ALA A 169 24.03 2.55 3.92
CA ALA A 169 23.50 2.82 2.57
C ALA A 169 24.10 1.89 1.50
N ALA A 170 24.47 0.68 1.88
CA ALA A 170 25.00 -0.30 0.95
C ALA A 170 23.86 -0.90 0.11
N THR A 171 24.03 -0.91 -1.21
CA THR A 171 23.05 -1.43 -2.16
C THR A 171 23.61 -2.59 -2.99
N ARG A 172 22.71 -3.33 -3.64
CA ARG A 172 23.06 -4.28 -4.71
C ARG A 172 22.02 -4.28 -5.80
N GLY A 173 22.45 -4.50 -7.03
CA GLY A 173 21.56 -4.71 -8.16
C GLY A 173 20.85 -6.07 -8.09
N VAL A 174 19.56 -6.07 -8.35
CA VAL A 174 18.71 -7.29 -8.44
C VAL A 174 17.93 -7.24 -9.74
N SER A 175 18.00 -8.34 -10.51
CA SER A 175 17.12 -8.51 -11.67
C SER A 175 15.75 -9.01 -11.22
N ILE A 176 14.70 -8.26 -11.54
CA ILE A 176 13.34 -8.52 -11.10
C ILE A 176 12.68 -9.59 -11.96
N ASN A 177 12.86 -9.56 -13.29
CA ASN A 177 12.26 -10.48 -14.26
C ASN A 177 10.74 -10.68 -14.05
N GLY A 178 10.03 -9.59 -13.74
CA GLY A 178 8.59 -9.63 -13.45
C GLY A 178 8.19 -10.23 -12.10
N ASP A 179 9.14 -10.69 -11.30
CA ASP A 179 8.91 -11.29 -9.98
C ASP A 179 9.32 -10.30 -8.87
N VAL A 180 8.35 -9.55 -8.38
CA VAL A 180 8.54 -8.53 -7.34
C VAL A 180 9.00 -9.11 -6.00
N SER A 181 8.74 -10.40 -5.74
CA SER A 181 9.21 -11.08 -4.52
C SER A 181 10.74 -11.10 -4.38
N ARG A 182 11.46 -10.75 -5.44
CA ARG A 182 12.92 -10.68 -5.43
C ARG A 182 13.47 -9.39 -4.82
N VAL A 183 12.63 -8.37 -4.70
CA VAL A 183 12.99 -7.06 -4.16
C VAL A 183 12.12 -6.66 -2.97
N ALA A 184 10.82 -6.98 -2.98
CA ALA A 184 9.91 -6.64 -1.90
C ALA A 184 10.25 -7.42 -0.61
N ASP A 185 10.41 -6.70 0.48
CA ASP A 185 10.74 -7.19 1.82
C ASP A 185 9.60 -7.06 2.83
N GLY A 186 8.53 -6.34 2.48
CA GLY A 186 7.34 -6.22 3.31
C GLY A 186 6.26 -7.28 3.01
N PRO A 187 5.19 -7.30 3.81
CA PRO A 187 4.16 -8.34 3.71
C PRO A 187 3.25 -8.21 2.49
N PHE A 188 3.12 -7.00 1.90
CA PHE A 188 2.18 -6.72 0.80
C PHE A 188 2.89 -6.11 -0.39
N TYR A 189 2.84 -6.79 -1.52
CA TYR A 189 3.37 -6.33 -2.79
C TYR A 189 2.54 -6.90 -3.94
N ARG A 190 2.87 -6.57 -5.17
CA ARG A 190 2.21 -7.11 -6.37
C ARG A 190 2.25 -8.64 -6.39
N ASN A 191 1.08 -9.26 -6.44
CA ASN A 191 0.92 -10.72 -6.45
C ASN A 191 1.54 -11.43 -5.23
N SER A 192 1.63 -10.77 -4.07
CA SER A 192 2.16 -11.41 -2.86
C SER A 192 1.25 -12.55 -2.39
N GLU A 193 1.87 -13.64 -1.94
CA GLU A 193 1.23 -14.74 -1.22
C GLU A 193 2.01 -14.99 0.09
N THR A 194 2.13 -13.93 0.87
CA THR A 194 2.92 -13.94 2.10
C THR A 194 2.29 -14.86 3.13
N LYS A 195 3.06 -15.84 3.59
CA LYS A 195 2.67 -16.77 4.68
C LYS A 195 3.25 -16.29 6.00
N ILE A 196 2.58 -16.59 7.11
CA ILE A 196 3.10 -16.28 8.44
C ILE A 196 4.53 -16.80 8.63
N SER A 197 4.85 -17.97 8.06
CA SER A 197 6.19 -18.56 8.14
C SER A 197 7.29 -17.77 7.40
N ARG A 198 6.93 -16.82 6.53
CA ARG A 198 7.87 -15.90 5.87
C ARG A 198 8.15 -14.64 6.69
N VAL A 199 7.32 -14.34 7.68
CA VAL A 199 7.50 -13.19 8.57
C VAL A 199 8.44 -13.63 9.71
N THR A 200 9.74 -13.76 9.40
CA THR A 200 10.73 -14.33 10.32
C THR A 200 11.10 -13.38 11.44
N ASP A 201 10.92 -12.08 11.28
CA ASP A 201 11.17 -11.04 12.28
C ASP A 201 10.05 -11.01 13.33
N GLY A 202 8.98 -11.77 13.05
CA GLY A 202 7.83 -11.96 13.92
C GLY A 202 6.66 -11.04 13.58
N THR A 203 5.46 -11.62 13.55
CA THR A 203 4.23 -10.87 13.23
C THR A 203 3.92 -9.75 14.21
N SER A 204 4.46 -9.80 15.44
CA SER A 204 4.36 -8.73 16.44
C SER A 204 5.40 -7.61 16.26
N ASN A 205 6.32 -7.76 15.32
CA ASN A 205 7.39 -6.81 15.03
C ASN A 205 7.38 -6.32 13.57
N THR A 206 6.40 -6.73 12.78
CA THR A 206 6.29 -6.34 11.38
C THR A 206 5.02 -5.53 11.14
N ILE A 207 5.18 -4.34 10.59
CA ILE A 207 4.07 -3.43 10.21
C ILE A 207 3.32 -4.00 9.02
N PHE A 208 2.01 -4.18 9.18
CA PHE A 208 1.11 -4.63 8.11
C PHE A 208 0.25 -3.50 7.56
N LEU A 209 -0.37 -2.70 8.44
CA LEU A 209 -1.24 -1.61 8.02
C LEU A 209 -0.88 -0.31 8.74
N GLY A 210 -1.13 0.81 8.07
CA GLY A 210 -1.00 2.13 8.66
C GLY A 210 -2.17 3.05 8.29
N GLU A 211 -2.28 4.17 9.02
CA GLU A 211 -3.22 5.23 8.69
C GLU A 211 -2.74 6.05 7.50
N HIS A 212 -3.70 6.53 6.71
CA HIS A 212 -3.49 7.52 5.67
C HIS A 212 -4.66 8.52 5.69
N SER A 213 -4.43 9.76 5.27
CA SER A 213 -5.48 10.75 5.12
C SER A 213 -5.55 11.26 3.69
N SER A 214 -6.77 11.42 3.20
CA SER A 214 -7.03 12.05 1.89
C SER A 214 -6.55 13.50 1.78
N LYS A 215 -6.07 14.10 2.88
CA LYS A 215 -5.33 15.37 2.80
C LYS A 215 -3.98 15.24 2.11
N LEU A 216 -3.31 14.10 2.26
CA LEU A 216 -2.02 13.87 1.58
C LEU A 216 -2.24 13.42 0.15
N SER A 217 -3.02 12.34 -0.04
CA SER A 217 -3.34 11.79 -1.37
C SER A 217 -4.58 10.89 -1.30
N ASP A 218 -5.10 10.49 -2.45
CA ASP A 218 -6.25 9.60 -2.53
C ASP A 218 -5.82 8.13 -2.43
N LYS A 219 -6.49 7.38 -1.55
CA LYS A 219 -6.30 5.94 -1.36
C LYS A 219 -7.63 5.20 -1.45
N THR A 220 -7.57 3.92 -1.79
CA THR A 220 -8.76 3.10 -1.97
C THR A 220 -8.62 1.74 -1.31
N TRP A 221 -9.75 1.15 -0.94
CA TRP A 221 -9.84 -0.25 -0.54
C TRP A 221 -9.92 -1.21 -1.74
N VAL A 222 -10.18 -0.69 -2.93
CA VAL A 222 -10.51 -1.49 -4.13
C VAL A 222 -9.27 -2.16 -4.73
N GLY A 223 -8.26 -1.36 -5.10
CA GLY A 223 -7.06 -1.90 -5.73
C GLY A 223 -6.34 -0.90 -6.63
N VAL A 224 -5.61 -1.41 -7.61
CA VAL A 224 -4.71 -0.67 -8.50
C VAL A 224 -5.28 -0.61 -9.91
N VAL A 225 -5.26 0.57 -10.50
CA VAL A 225 -5.68 0.81 -11.89
C VAL A 225 -4.44 1.11 -12.73
N PRO A 226 -4.00 0.19 -13.60
CA PRO A 226 -2.78 0.38 -14.40
C PRO A 226 -2.82 1.68 -15.22
N GLY A 227 -1.75 2.46 -15.15
CA GLY A 227 -1.63 3.76 -15.82
C GLY A 227 -2.27 4.94 -15.09
N ALA A 228 -2.92 4.69 -13.95
CA ALA A 228 -3.38 5.76 -13.08
C ALA A 228 -2.24 6.31 -12.23
N ILE A 229 -2.36 7.56 -11.84
CA ILE A 229 -1.36 8.27 -11.02
C ILE A 229 -2.03 8.79 -9.75
N VAL A 230 -1.31 8.68 -8.64
CA VAL A 230 -1.71 9.25 -7.35
C VAL A 230 -1.01 10.60 -7.18
N HIS A 231 -1.80 11.65 -7.12
CA HIS A 231 -1.28 13.02 -6.99
C HIS A 231 -1.30 13.49 -5.54
N PRO A 232 -0.28 14.25 -5.11
CA PRO A 232 -0.28 14.89 -3.81
C PRO A 232 -1.30 16.03 -3.76
N LYS A 233 -1.97 16.19 -2.62
CA LYS A 233 -2.93 17.30 -2.40
C LYS A 233 -2.24 18.59 -1.94
N PHE A 234 -0.95 18.53 -1.62
CA PHE A 234 -0.11 19.70 -1.32
C PHE A 234 1.34 19.43 -1.73
N SER A 235 2.08 20.49 -2.00
CA SER A 235 3.49 20.39 -2.39
C SER A 235 4.41 20.29 -1.16
N SER A 236 5.37 19.39 -1.22
CA SER A 236 6.55 19.34 -0.35
C SER A 236 7.76 18.92 -1.20
N PRO A 237 9.00 19.06 -0.73
CA PRO A 237 10.18 18.73 -1.53
C PRO A 237 10.21 17.34 -2.13
N GLU A 238 9.60 16.35 -1.47
CA GLU A 238 9.59 14.94 -1.89
C GLU A 238 8.19 14.43 -2.22
N ASN A 239 7.17 15.32 -2.28
CA ASN A 239 5.80 14.95 -2.52
C ASN A 239 5.43 15.16 -4.00
N GLY A 240 5.86 14.25 -4.82
CA GLY A 240 5.51 14.16 -6.24
C GLY A 240 4.34 13.21 -6.52
N PRO A 241 3.83 13.19 -7.76
CA PRO A 241 2.96 12.13 -8.24
C PRO A 241 3.68 10.78 -8.22
N ASP A 242 2.94 9.70 -7.98
CA ASP A 242 3.48 8.36 -7.95
C ASP A 242 2.53 7.35 -8.60
N GLY A 243 3.05 6.17 -8.93
CA GLY A 243 2.35 5.12 -9.64
C GLY A 243 1.12 4.56 -8.91
N ALA A 244 0.28 3.87 -9.66
CA ALA A 244 -1.03 3.39 -9.21
C ALA A 244 -0.98 2.45 -7.97
N ALA A 245 0.12 1.74 -7.75
CA ALA A 245 0.27 0.85 -6.58
C ALA A 245 0.13 1.61 -5.25
N THR A 246 0.53 2.89 -5.22
CA THR A 246 0.37 3.75 -4.04
C THR A 246 -1.10 4.05 -3.69
N MET A 247 -2.06 3.68 -4.54
CA MET A 247 -3.49 3.74 -4.17
C MET A 247 -3.83 2.84 -2.98
N VAL A 248 -3.09 1.75 -2.77
CA VAL A 248 -3.38 0.73 -1.75
C VAL A 248 -2.18 0.41 -0.86
N LEU A 249 -0.96 0.70 -1.32
CA LEU A 249 0.29 0.39 -0.63
C LEU A 249 1.03 1.65 -0.24
N VAL A 250 1.85 1.52 0.79
CA VAL A 250 2.80 2.53 1.25
C VAL A 250 4.13 1.88 1.63
N HIS A 251 5.19 2.64 1.55
CA HIS A 251 6.52 2.23 2.04
C HIS A 251 6.86 2.94 3.36
N ALA A 252 7.74 2.34 4.11
CA ALA A 252 8.24 2.91 5.36
C ALA A 252 9.72 3.30 5.26
N GLY A 253 10.45 2.60 4.39
CA GLY A 253 11.89 2.77 4.26
C GLY A 253 12.32 3.25 2.89
N PRO A 254 13.62 3.27 2.66
CA PRO A 254 14.19 3.67 1.40
C PRO A 254 13.81 2.65 0.32
N SER A 255 13.45 3.16 -0.84
CA SER A 255 13.09 2.35 -2.00
C SER A 255 14.07 2.60 -3.13
N GLY A 256 14.44 1.53 -3.84
CA GLY A 256 15.25 1.65 -5.05
C GLY A 256 16.63 2.29 -4.89
N GLY A 257 17.21 2.26 -3.71
CA GLY A 257 18.52 2.88 -3.45
C GLY A 257 18.45 4.41 -3.25
N GLU A 258 17.28 4.97 -2.95
CA GLU A 258 17.11 6.41 -2.76
C GLU A 258 17.87 6.94 -1.54
N LEU A 259 18.63 7.99 -1.76
CA LEU A 259 19.43 8.67 -0.73
C LEU A 259 19.02 10.14 -0.64
N ASP A 260 19.02 10.67 0.58
CA ASP A 260 18.88 12.09 0.81
C ASP A 260 20.16 12.86 0.43
N ILE A 261 20.13 14.19 0.54
CA ILE A 261 21.25 15.07 0.23
C ILE A 261 22.52 14.79 1.08
N THR A 262 22.37 14.10 2.20
CA THR A 262 23.48 13.73 3.10
C THR A 262 24.06 12.35 2.78
N GLY A 263 23.44 11.61 1.86
CA GLY A 263 23.79 10.24 1.50
C GLY A 263 23.17 9.18 2.42
N PHE A 264 22.15 9.55 3.18
CA PHE A 264 21.35 8.61 3.99
C PHE A 264 20.14 8.11 3.22
N PRO A 265 19.74 6.85 3.44
CA PRO A 265 18.48 6.32 2.89
C PRO A 265 17.28 7.17 3.31
N ILE A 266 16.40 7.46 2.37
CA ILE A 266 15.17 8.22 2.65
C ILE A 266 14.15 7.30 3.30
N ILE A 267 13.76 7.58 4.53
CA ILE A 267 12.80 6.80 5.31
C ILE A 267 11.55 7.65 5.54
N HIS A 268 10.38 7.04 5.33
CA HIS A 268 9.08 7.68 5.44
C HIS A 268 8.25 7.14 6.62
N PRO A 269 8.54 7.55 7.86
CA PRO A 269 7.70 7.18 9.01
C PRO A 269 6.35 7.90 8.95
N VAL A 270 5.51 7.69 9.96
CA VAL A 270 4.22 8.37 10.02
C VAL A 270 4.43 9.89 10.15
N ASN A 271 3.96 10.67 9.19
CA ASN A 271 3.92 12.13 9.11
C ASN A 271 5.27 12.85 8.86
N PHE A 272 6.37 12.36 9.34
CA PHE A 272 7.64 13.12 9.40
C PHE A 272 8.83 12.23 8.93
N PRO A 273 9.91 12.76 8.43
CA PRO A 273 10.28 14.19 8.26
C PRO A 273 9.78 14.79 6.94
N THR A 274 9.39 13.97 6.00
CA THR A 274 8.96 14.35 4.65
C THR A 274 7.54 13.88 4.40
N PHE A 275 6.89 14.46 3.40
CA PHE A 275 5.58 14.00 2.97
C PHE A 275 5.72 13.39 1.57
N HIS A 276 5.23 12.16 1.43
CA HIS A 276 5.22 11.45 0.17
C HIS A 276 3.85 10.77 -0.03
N VAL A 277 3.35 10.73 -1.27
CA VAL A 277 2.04 10.11 -1.55
C VAL A 277 2.00 8.64 -1.13
N GLY A 278 3.12 7.94 -1.16
CA GLY A 278 3.27 6.53 -0.77
C GLY A 278 3.60 6.31 0.71
N GLN A 279 3.40 7.29 1.62
CA GLN A 279 3.72 7.11 3.04
C GLN A 279 2.49 6.99 3.92
N MET A 280 2.68 6.51 5.15
CA MET A 280 1.68 6.59 6.21
C MET A 280 1.50 8.04 6.67
N PHE A 281 0.25 8.48 6.77
CA PHE A 281 -0.07 9.86 7.16
C PHE A 281 -1.32 9.90 8.03
N SER A 282 -1.22 10.55 9.17
CA SER A 282 -2.31 10.67 10.14
C SER A 282 -2.50 12.11 10.60
N GLU A 283 -3.75 12.48 10.82
CA GLU A 283 -4.12 13.77 11.38
C GLU A 283 -4.29 13.72 12.92
N HIS A 284 -3.86 12.64 13.55
CA HIS A 284 -3.78 12.57 15.01
C HIS A 284 -2.60 13.41 15.51
N PRO A 285 -2.81 14.21 16.56
CA PRO A 285 -1.69 14.97 17.12
C PRO A 285 -0.54 14.07 17.58
N GLY A 286 0.65 14.29 17.01
CA GLY A 286 1.89 13.67 17.42
C GLY A 286 2.18 12.31 16.83
N GLY A 287 1.40 11.82 15.85
CA GLY A 287 1.69 10.55 15.19
C GLY A 287 0.46 9.83 14.62
N GLY A 288 0.54 8.53 14.43
CA GLY A 288 -0.55 7.73 13.87
C GLY A 288 -0.60 6.29 14.36
N ASN A 289 -1.74 5.64 14.10
CA ASN A 289 -1.93 4.23 14.43
C ASN A 289 -1.37 3.34 13.33
N VAL A 290 -0.67 2.29 13.76
CA VAL A 290 -0.09 1.25 12.92
C VAL A 290 -0.55 -0.10 13.45
N CYS A 291 -0.86 -1.04 12.58
CA CYS A 291 -1.23 -2.41 12.92
C CYS A 291 -0.15 -3.37 12.50
N PHE A 292 0.27 -4.22 13.42
CA PHE A 292 1.22 -5.30 13.19
C PHE A 292 0.54 -6.57 12.66
N GLY A 293 1.34 -7.50 12.17
CA GLY A 293 0.87 -8.74 11.57
C GLY A 293 0.13 -9.68 12.54
N ASP A 294 0.28 -9.50 13.85
CA ASP A 294 -0.48 -10.19 14.88
C ASP A 294 -1.84 -9.53 15.22
N GLY A 295 -2.16 -8.43 14.56
CA GLY A 295 -3.38 -7.64 14.78
C GLY A 295 -3.29 -6.67 15.96
N SER A 296 -2.14 -6.55 16.63
CA SER A 296 -1.90 -5.51 17.63
C SER A 296 -1.81 -4.13 16.98
N VAL A 297 -2.27 -3.10 17.69
CA VAL A 297 -2.27 -1.71 17.20
C VAL A 297 -1.47 -0.85 18.15
N HIS A 298 -0.50 -0.13 17.58
CA HIS A 298 0.39 0.77 18.28
C HIS A 298 0.24 2.19 17.72
N PHE A 299 0.41 3.17 18.59
CA PHE A 299 0.45 4.58 18.19
C PHE A 299 1.91 5.00 18.11
N PHE A 300 2.39 5.21 16.89
CA PHE A 300 3.74 5.70 16.67
C PHE A 300 3.80 7.21 16.70
N ASN A 301 4.75 7.72 17.49
CA ASN A 301 5.06 9.13 17.52
C ASN A 301 5.79 9.53 16.23
N GLU A 302 5.51 10.72 15.70
CA GLU A 302 6.17 11.27 14.52
C GLU A 302 7.68 11.53 14.71
N SER A 303 8.20 11.41 15.94
CA SER A 303 9.62 11.48 16.28
C SER A 303 10.25 10.10 16.50
N ILE A 304 9.61 9.02 16.06
CA ILE A 304 10.20 7.68 16.12
C ILE A 304 11.56 7.69 15.41
N ASP A 305 12.49 6.90 15.91
CA ASP A 305 13.76 6.68 15.21
C ASP A 305 13.50 6.11 13.81
N LEU A 306 14.11 6.73 12.79
CA LEU A 306 13.83 6.40 11.38
C LEU A 306 14.23 4.96 11.05
N ILE A 307 15.39 4.53 11.54
CA ILE A 307 15.91 3.17 11.31
C ILE A 307 14.99 2.15 11.98
N THR A 308 14.62 2.38 13.24
CA THR A 308 13.67 1.51 13.95
C THR A 308 12.34 1.38 13.20
N PHE A 309 11.82 2.47 12.59
CA PHE A 309 10.60 2.40 11.82
C PHE A 309 10.78 1.58 10.52
N ALA A 310 11.92 1.75 9.84
CA ALA A 310 12.25 0.97 8.66
C ALA A 310 12.38 -0.53 9.00
N GLU A 311 13.12 -0.87 10.07
CA GLU A 311 13.28 -2.25 10.56
C GLU A 311 11.93 -2.93 10.88
N LEU A 312 10.98 -2.18 11.47
CA LEU A 312 9.64 -2.68 11.76
C LEU A 312 8.80 -2.92 10.50
N SER A 313 9.19 -2.42 9.35
CA SER A 313 8.43 -2.59 8.10
C SER A 313 8.89 -3.75 7.24
N SER A 314 10.14 -4.24 7.41
CA SER A 314 10.61 -5.48 6.79
C SER A 314 10.03 -6.71 7.50
N MET A 315 9.92 -7.83 6.80
CA MET A 315 9.34 -9.05 7.36
C MET A 315 10.35 -10.18 7.59
N ASN A 316 11.57 -10.06 7.08
CA ASN A 316 12.50 -11.19 7.01
C ASN A 316 13.99 -10.82 6.87
N GLU A 317 14.39 -9.65 7.26
CA GLU A 317 15.80 -9.24 7.22
C GLU A 317 16.59 -9.63 8.47
N GLY A 318 15.90 -10.10 9.49
CA GLY A 318 16.50 -10.59 10.75
C GLY A 318 16.89 -9.46 11.70
N GLU A 319 16.29 -8.32 11.54
CA GLU A 319 16.51 -7.12 12.33
C GLU A 319 15.84 -7.27 13.70
N VAL A 320 16.46 -6.71 14.71
CA VAL A 320 15.88 -6.61 16.05
C VAL A 320 15.50 -5.17 16.27
N ALA A 321 14.25 -4.86 16.02
CA ALA A 321 13.74 -3.51 16.26
C ALA A 321 14.04 -3.05 17.69
N GLY A 322 14.48 -1.80 17.83
CA GLY A 322 14.70 -1.15 19.12
C GLY A 322 13.40 -1.00 19.92
N GLU A 323 13.49 -0.42 21.12
CA GLU A 323 12.30 0.01 21.87
C GLU A 323 11.59 1.16 21.13
N TYR A 324 10.28 1.07 20.92
CA TYR A 324 9.46 2.04 20.21
C TYR A 324 8.16 2.42 20.96
#